data_b3b0dc0cd3ad69d11f4180fa2d79fe0d
#
_entry.id   b3b0dc0cd3ad69d11f4180fa2d79fe0d
#
_cell.length_a   1.000
_cell.length_b   1.000
_cell.length_c   1.000
_cell.angle_alpha   90.00
_cell.angle_beta   90.00
_cell.angle_gamma   90.00
#
_symmetry.space_group_name_H-M   'P 1'
#
loop_
_entity.id
_entity.type
_entity.pdbx_description
1 polymer ?
#
loop_
_entity_poly.entity_id
_entity_poly.type
_entity_poly.pdbx_seq_one_letter_code
_entity_poly.pdbx_strand_id
1 'polypeptide(L)'
;MDKAQQDALKKAAGIEAAKLIENGMIAGLGTGSTVRFLVDELGRRVKEEGLQFTGVTTSRRTQEQAEGYGIKIVDIDDVDHIDITIDGADEVDKNFNGIKGGGAALLWEKIVATNSNKIVWIVDESKVVDTIGKFPLPVEVIPFGAGHVIKPVSYTHLTLPTKA
;
A
#
# COMPACT_ATOMS: atom_id res chain seq x y z
N MET A 1 -0.41 21.04 8.75
CA MET A 1 -1.65 20.21 8.84
C MET A 1 -1.59 19.43 10.15
N ASP A 2 -2.63 19.48 10.96
CA ASP A 2 -2.71 18.68 12.18
C ASP A 2 -3.12 17.21 11.86
N LYS A 3 -2.99 16.33 12.87
CA LYS A 3 -3.28 14.91 12.69
C LYS A 3 -4.75 14.62 12.32
N ALA A 4 -5.68 15.38 12.88
CA ALA A 4 -7.11 15.18 12.61
C ALA A 4 -7.46 15.56 11.15
N GLN A 5 -6.90 16.66 10.65
CA GLN A 5 -7.03 17.06 9.25
C GLN A 5 -6.42 16.02 8.32
N GLN A 6 -5.24 15.50 8.63
CA GLN A 6 -4.60 14.45 7.84
C GLN A 6 -5.43 13.16 7.82
N ASP A 7 -5.97 12.74 8.96
CA ASP A 7 -6.82 11.55 9.04
C ASP A 7 -8.14 11.74 8.26
N ALA A 8 -8.70 12.95 8.25
CA ALA A 8 -9.89 13.26 7.45
C ALA A 8 -9.61 13.13 5.93
N LEU A 9 -8.47 13.63 5.45
CA LEU A 9 -8.06 13.49 4.04
C LEU A 9 -7.81 12.04 3.65
N LYS A 10 -7.12 11.28 4.50
CA LYS A 10 -6.89 9.84 4.28
C LYS A 10 -8.21 9.07 4.25
N LYS A 11 -9.14 9.41 5.13
CA LYS A 11 -10.47 8.80 5.13
C LYS A 11 -11.23 9.11 3.85
N ALA A 12 -11.21 10.35 3.39
CA ALA A 12 -11.85 10.74 2.13
C ALA A 12 -11.27 9.97 0.94
N ALA A 13 -9.93 9.87 0.84
CA ALA A 13 -9.25 9.09 -0.19
C ALA A 13 -9.61 7.59 -0.12
N GLY A 14 -9.66 7.01 1.07
CA GLY A 14 -10.05 5.61 1.28
C GLY A 14 -11.49 5.33 0.85
N ILE A 15 -12.44 6.20 1.22
CA ILE A 15 -13.85 6.07 0.84
C ILE A 15 -14.02 6.18 -0.68
N GLU A 16 -13.34 7.12 -1.32
CA GLU A 16 -13.43 7.30 -2.76
C GLU A 16 -12.86 6.09 -3.51
N ALA A 17 -11.70 5.59 -3.07
CA ALA A 17 -11.08 4.41 -3.66
C ALA A 17 -11.90 3.12 -3.45
N ALA A 18 -12.61 3.00 -2.34
CA ALA A 18 -13.47 1.84 -2.09
C ALA A 18 -14.55 1.66 -3.17
N LYS A 19 -14.99 2.74 -3.82
CA LYS A 19 -15.98 2.69 -4.92
C LYS A 19 -15.47 1.96 -6.16
N LEU A 20 -14.17 1.80 -6.31
CA LEU A 20 -13.54 1.10 -7.44
C LEU A 20 -13.63 -0.43 -7.32
N ILE A 21 -14.00 -0.95 -6.14
CA ILE A 21 -14.16 -2.38 -5.91
C ILE A 21 -15.62 -2.76 -6.10
N GLU A 22 -15.86 -3.70 -7.00
CA GLU A 22 -17.18 -4.18 -7.40
C GLU A 22 -17.38 -5.66 -7.04
N ASN A 23 -18.62 -6.13 -7.14
CA ASN A 23 -18.95 -7.52 -6.86
C ASN A 23 -18.17 -8.49 -7.79
N GLY A 24 -17.64 -9.53 -7.18
CA GLY A 24 -16.91 -10.60 -7.88
C GLY A 24 -15.44 -10.31 -8.14
N MET A 25 -14.96 -9.09 -7.88
CA MET A 25 -13.54 -8.75 -8.08
C MET A 25 -12.63 -9.47 -7.10
N ILE A 26 -11.39 -9.67 -7.52
CA ILE A 26 -10.25 -9.99 -6.67
C ILE A 26 -9.45 -8.70 -6.47
N ALA A 27 -9.39 -8.22 -5.23
CA ALA A 27 -8.80 -6.93 -4.89
C ALA A 27 -7.56 -7.08 -4.00
N GLY A 28 -6.44 -6.50 -4.45
CA GLY A 28 -5.24 -6.33 -3.63
C GLY A 28 -5.44 -5.18 -2.63
N LEU A 29 -5.31 -5.48 -1.37
CA LEU A 29 -5.43 -4.53 -0.27
C LEU A 29 -4.04 -4.25 0.31
N GLY A 30 -3.55 -3.05 0.11
CA GLY A 30 -2.24 -2.60 0.52
C GLY A 30 -2.04 -2.46 2.02
N THR A 31 -1.02 -1.73 2.40
CA THR A 31 -0.64 -1.50 3.81
C THR A 31 -0.54 0.01 4.10
N GLY A 32 -0.92 0.42 5.30
CA GLY A 32 -0.69 1.77 5.78
C GLY A 32 -1.93 2.48 6.33
N SER A 33 -1.71 3.70 6.80
CA SER A 33 -2.74 4.46 7.51
C SER A 33 -3.92 4.90 6.62
N THR A 34 -3.69 5.12 5.32
CA THR A 34 -4.76 5.46 4.36
C THR A 34 -5.55 4.21 3.99
N VAL A 35 -4.85 3.07 3.76
CA VAL A 35 -5.47 1.78 3.46
C VAL A 35 -6.38 1.31 4.61
N ARG A 36 -6.06 1.62 5.85
CA ARG A 36 -6.95 1.33 6.98
C ARG A 36 -8.36 1.89 6.76
N PHE A 37 -8.47 3.14 6.31
CA PHE A 37 -9.77 3.76 6.02
C PHE A 37 -10.46 3.16 4.80
N LEU A 38 -9.71 2.72 3.79
CA LEU A 38 -10.24 1.95 2.68
C LEU A 38 -10.90 0.66 3.18
N VAL A 39 -10.21 -0.11 4.03
CA VAL A 39 -10.72 -1.38 4.57
C VAL A 39 -11.92 -1.16 5.48
N ASP A 40 -11.93 -0.09 6.29
CA ASP A 40 -13.11 0.30 7.08
C ASP A 40 -14.34 0.53 6.19
N GLU A 41 -14.18 1.26 5.08
CA GLU A 41 -15.27 1.54 4.14
C GLU A 41 -15.71 0.29 3.37
N LEU A 42 -14.77 -0.56 2.96
CA LEU A 42 -15.10 -1.85 2.34
C LEU A 42 -15.90 -2.74 3.28
N GLY A 43 -15.50 -2.77 4.56
CA GLY A 43 -16.25 -3.48 5.61
C GLY A 43 -17.67 -2.95 5.79
N ARG A 44 -17.87 -1.63 5.76
CA ARG A 44 -19.20 -1.03 5.76
C ARG A 44 -20.01 -1.47 4.53
N ARG A 45 -19.41 -1.41 3.34
CA ARG A 45 -20.07 -1.81 2.09
C ARG A 45 -20.45 -3.29 2.06
N VAL A 46 -19.59 -4.17 2.59
CA VAL A 46 -19.91 -5.60 2.75
C VAL A 46 -21.15 -5.77 3.64
N LYS A 47 -21.19 -5.08 4.78
CA LYS A 47 -22.26 -5.21 5.77
C LYS A 47 -23.58 -4.54 5.34
N GLU A 48 -23.51 -3.36 4.76
CA GLU A 48 -24.69 -2.51 4.51
C GLU A 48 -25.18 -2.57 3.06
N GLU A 49 -24.26 -2.79 2.10
CA GLU A 49 -24.57 -2.81 0.67
C GLU A 49 -24.52 -4.23 0.07
N GLY A 50 -24.06 -5.23 0.85
CA GLY A 50 -23.96 -6.61 0.36
C GLY A 50 -22.83 -6.83 -0.64
N LEU A 51 -21.79 -5.96 -0.64
CA LEU A 51 -20.62 -6.10 -1.51
C LEU A 51 -19.95 -7.46 -1.29
N GLN A 52 -19.70 -8.18 -2.37
CA GLN A 52 -19.02 -9.48 -2.36
C GLN A 52 -17.78 -9.42 -3.23
N PHE A 53 -16.62 -9.54 -2.65
CA PHE A 53 -15.34 -9.59 -3.33
C PHE A 53 -14.35 -10.47 -2.56
N THR A 54 -13.24 -10.82 -3.19
CA THR A 54 -12.14 -11.56 -2.53
C THR A 54 -10.94 -10.63 -2.40
N GLY A 55 -10.34 -10.58 -1.21
CA GLY A 55 -9.17 -9.76 -0.94
C GLY A 55 -7.88 -10.58 -0.93
N VAL A 56 -6.80 -9.99 -1.43
CA VAL A 56 -5.41 -10.41 -1.24
C VAL A 56 -4.71 -9.29 -0.50
N THR A 57 -4.03 -9.58 0.61
CA THR A 57 -3.46 -8.52 1.47
C THR A 57 -1.94 -8.49 1.43
N THR A 58 -1.36 -7.32 1.67
CA THR A 58 0.09 -7.12 1.69
C THR A 58 0.68 -7.11 3.11
N SER A 59 -0.17 -7.26 4.13
CA SER A 59 0.27 -7.36 5.52
C SER A 59 -0.76 -8.06 6.39
N ARG A 60 -0.26 -8.71 7.44
CA ARG A 60 -1.12 -9.37 8.45
C ARG A 60 -2.10 -8.41 9.10
N ARG A 61 -1.69 -7.18 9.38
CA ARG A 61 -2.57 -6.15 9.95
C ARG A 61 -3.78 -5.84 9.05
N THR A 62 -3.55 -5.70 7.75
CA THR A 62 -4.63 -5.47 6.78
C THR A 62 -5.53 -6.69 6.68
N GLN A 63 -4.96 -7.89 6.70
CA GLN A 63 -5.69 -9.15 6.71
C GLN A 63 -6.63 -9.24 7.92
N GLU A 64 -6.10 -9.10 9.13
CA GLU A 64 -6.87 -9.18 10.37
C GLU A 64 -8.03 -8.15 10.40
N GLN A 65 -7.77 -6.93 9.90
CA GLN A 65 -8.81 -5.90 9.81
C GLN A 65 -9.91 -6.30 8.81
N ALA A 66 -9.55 -6.78 7.63
CA ALA A 66 -10.49 -7.17 6.58
C ALA A 66 -11.35 -8.38 6.99
N GLU A 67 -10.72 -9.41 7.55
CA GLU A 67 -11.41 -10.58 8.08
C GLU A 67 -12.39 -10.22 9.22
N GLY A 68 -12.02 -9.23 10.06
CA GLY A 68 -12.90 -8.69 11.11
C GLY A 68 -14.19 -8.07 10.58
N TYR A 69 -14.22 -7.65 9.34
CA TYR A 69 -15.42 -7.17 8.62
C TYR A 69 -16.13 -8.25 7.81
N GLY A 70 -15.64 -9.49 7.84
CA GLY A 70 -16.22 -10.59 7.07
C GLY A 70 -15.82 -10.58 5.58
N ILE A 71 -14.79 -9.83 5.21
CA ILE A 71 -14.22 -9.86 3.87
C ILE A 71 -13.46 -11.18 3.70
N LYS A 72 -13.74 -11.90 2.61
CA LYS A 72 -13.01 -13.13 2.28
C LYS A 72 -11.59 -12.78 1.87
N ILE A 73 -10.60 -13.26 2.61
CA ILE A 73 -9.18 -13.12 2.28
C ILE A 73 -8.61 -14.47 1.83
N VAL A 74 -7.78 -14.45 0.81
CA VAL A 74 -7.07 -15.62 0.27
C VAL A 74 -5.58 -15.28 0.08
N ASP A 75 -4.77 -16.32 -0.03
CA ASP A 75 -3.36 -16.17 -0.41
C ASP A 75 -3.25 -15.76 -1.88
N ILE A 76 -2.18 -15.04 -2.23
CA ILE A 76 -1.92 -14.66 -3.62
C ILE A 76 -1.70 -15.88 -4.52
N ASP A 77 -1.18 -16.97 -3.97
CA ASP A 77 -0.95 -18.22 -4.71
C ASP A 77 -2.25 -18.99 -5.02
N ASP A 78 -3.37 -18.59 -4.42
CA ASP A 78 -4.69 -19.18 -4.64
C ASP A 78 -5.52 -18.45 -5.71
N VAL A 79 -4.96 -17.44 -6.37
CA VAL A 79 -5.64 -16.65 -7.41
C VAL A 79 -4.79 -16.52 -8.67
N ASP A 80 -5.43 -16.58 -9.84
CA ASP A 80 -4.74 -16.45 -11.12
C ASP A 80 -4.37 -15.01 -11.49
N HIS A 81 -5.11 -14.03 -10.95
CA HIS A 81 -4.92 -12.61 -11.20
C HIS A 81 -5.56 -11.77 -10.10
N ILE A 82 -5.23 -10.49 -10.08
CA ILE A 82 -5.87 -9.49 -9.24
C ILE A 82 -6.44 -8.40 -10.15
N ASP A 83 -7.73 -8.08 -10.01
CA ASP A 83 -8.38 -7.08 -10.86
C ASP A 83 -7.86 -5.67 -10.58
N ILE A 84 -7.75 -5.33 -9.31
CA ILE A 84 -7.30 -4.01 -8.86
C ILE A 84 -6.56 -4.13 -7.54
N THR A 85 -5.41 -3.47 -7.43
CA THR A 85 -4.74 -3.27 -6.15
C THR A 85 -4.82 -1.80 -5.73
N ILE A 86 -5.25 -1.57 -4.51
CA ILE A 86 -5.31 -0.23 -3.90
C ILE A 86 -4.34 -0.18 -2.73
N ASP A 87 -3.36 0.71 -2.80
CA ASP A 87 -2.28 0.80 -1.81
C ASP A 87 -1.88 2.26 -1.56
N GLY A 88 -1.09 2.50 -0.52
CA GLY A 88 -0.48 3.79 -0.23
C GLY A 88 0.86 3.98 -0.92
N ALA A 89 1.38 5.22 -0.87
CA ALA A 89 2.75 5.54 -1.23
C ALA A 89 3.33 6.55 -0.22
N ASP A 90 4.66 6.60 -0.13
CA ASP A 90 5.37 7.57 0.72
C ASP A 90 5.53 8.91 0.01
N GLU A 91 5.78 8.90 -1.31
CA GLU A 91 5.75 10.06 -2.20
C GLU A 91 5.24 9.65 -3.58
N VAL A 92 4.59 10.59 -4.27
CA VAL A 92 4.16 10.45 -5.67
C VAL A 92 4.35 11.77 -6.41
N ASP A 93 4.97 11.75 -7.59
CA ASP A 93 5.07 12.92 -8.46
C ASP A 93 3.98 12.94 -9.56
N LYS A 94 3.93 14.03 -10.32
CA LYS A 94 2.98 14.22 -11.43
C LYS A 94 3.13 13.23 -12.60
N ASN A 95 4.24 12.52 -12.67
CA ASN A 95 4.53 11.51 -13.69
C ASN A 95 4.22 10.09 -13.18
N PHE A 96 3.59 9.97 -12.00
CA PHE A 96 3.32 8.72 -11.30
C PHE A 96 4.57 7.93 -10.91
N ASN A 97 5.73 8.60 -10.77
CA ASN A 97 6.84 8.00 -10.06
C ASN A 97 6.54 8.04 -8.56
N GLY A 98 6.86 6.97 -7.85
CA GLY A 98 6.56 6.90 -6.42
C GLY A 98 7.68 6.28 -5.60
N ILE A 99 7.76 6.70 -4.34
CA ILE A 99 8.55 6.04 -3.30
C ILE A 99 7.59 5.29 -2.39
N LYS A 100 7.92 4.05 -2.11
CA LYS A 100 7.21 3.15 -1.20
C LYS A 100 8.21 2.46 -0.26
N GLY A 101 7.71 1.78 0.74
CA GLY A 101 8.51 0.94 1.62
C GLY A 101 8.73 1.48 3.03
N GLY A 102 8.28 2.71 3.33
CA GLY A 102 8.38 3.28 4.68
C GLY A 102 7.67 2.47 5.77
N GLY A 103 6.71 1.64 5.39
CA GLY A 103 5.99 0.71 6.26
C GLY A 103 6.58 -0.70 6.35
N ALA A 104 7.74 -0.95 5.74
CA ALA A 104 8.42 -2.26 5.69
C ALA A 104 7.55 -3.42 5.12
N ALA A 105 6.65 -3.11 4.19
CA ALA A 105 5.79 -4.08 3.51
C ALA A 105 6.02 -4.15 1.99
N LEU A 106 7.02 -3.42 1.46
CA LEU A 106 7.18 -3.20 0.03
C LEU A 106 7.34 -4.49 -0.79
N LEU A 107 7.98 -5.49 -0.27
CA LEU A 107 8.14 -6.78 -0.99
C LEU A 107 6.77 -7.39 -1.30
N TRP A 108 5.91 -7.52 -0.30
CA TRP A 108 4.52 -8.01 -0.47
C TRP A 108 3.69 -7.09 -1.35
N GLU A 109 3.77 -5.78 -1.11
CA GLU A 109 3.09 -4.76 -1.92
C GLU A 109 3.49 -4.86 -3.39
N LYS A 110 4.78 -5.07 -3.68
CA LYS A 110 5.29 -5.22 -5.05
C LYS A 110 4.81 -6.49 -5.72
N ILE A 111 4.83 -7.63 -4.99
CA ILE A 111 4.34 -8.91 -5.51
C ILE A 111 2.86 -8.80 -5.87
N VAL A 112 2.03 -8.28 -4.97
CA VAL A 112 0.58 -8.09 -5.21
C VAL A 112 0.35 -7.13 -6.37
N ALA A 113 1.05 -6.00 -6.41
CA ALA A 113 0.90 -5.01 -7.49
C ALA A 113 1.30 -5.55 -8.86
N THR A 114 2.39 -6.34 -8.98
CA THR A 114 2.84 -6.89 -10.27
C THR A 114 1.92 -7.97 -10.83
N ASN A 115 1.06 -8.56 -9.99
CA ASN A 115 0.03 -9.52 -10.39
C ASN A 115 -1.35 -8.89 -10.59
N SER A 116 -1.44 -7.56 -10.61
CA SER A 116 -2.69 -6.81 -10.71
C SER A 116 -2.87 -6.17 -12.08
N ASN A 117 -4.10 -6.23 -12.59
CA ASN A 117 -4.47 -5.59 -13.86
C ASN A 117 -4.45 -4.05 -13.74
N LYS A 118 -4.78 -3.53 -12.55
CA LYS A 118 -4.82 -2.10 -12.26
C LYS A 118 -4.22 -1.82 -10.88
N ILE A 119 -3.43 -0.76 -10.80
CA ILE A 119 -2.88 -0.26 -9.53
C ILE A 119 -3.40 1.14 -9.27
N VAL A 120 -3.88 1.38 -8.06
CA VAL A 120 -4.33 2.70 -7.58
C VAL A 120 -3.57 3.04 -6.31
N TRP A 121 -2.85 4.15 -6.32
CA TRP A 121 -2.26 4.70 -5.11
C TRP A 121 -3.19 5.73 -4.47
N ILE A 122 -3.43 5.56 -3.18
CA ILE A 122 -4.23 6.48 -2.35
C ILE A 122 -3.32 7.20 -1.36
N VAL A 123 -3.26 8.51 -1.51
CA VAL A 123 -2.36 9.36 -0.72
C VAL A 123 -3.11 10.63 -0.28
N ASP A 124 -2.69 11.23 0.82
CA ASP A 124 -3.06 12.60 1.16
C ASP A 124 -2.13 13.59 0.43
N GLU A 125 -2.53 14.85 0.36
CA GLU A 125 -1.80 15.88 -0.40
C GLU A 125 -0.34 16.06 0.04
N SER A 126 0.02 15.70 1.28
CA SER A 126 1.39 15.82 1.79
C SER A 126 2.36 14.85 1.14
N LYS A 127 1.84 13.84 0.43
CA LYS A 127 2.60 12.82 -0.30
C LYS A 127 2.78 13.16 -1.79
N VAL A 128 2.05 14.15 -2.27
CA VAL A 128 2.19 14.62 -3.65
C VAL A 128 3.32 15.64 -3.72
N VAL A 129 4.32 15.36 -4.53
CA VAL A 129 5.54 16.17 -4.64
C VAL A 129 5.85 16.50 -6.10
N ASP A 130 6.57 17.59 -6.36
CA ASP A 130 7.03 17.93 -7.71
C ASP A 130 8.12 16.98 -8.20
N THR A 131 8.98 16.55 -7.28
CA THR A 131 10.08 15.60 -7.52
C THR A 131 10.21 14.70 -6.32
N ILE A 132 10.22 13.38 -6.54
CA ILE A 132 10.43 12.39 -5.48
C ILE A 132 11.84 12.48 -4.91
N GLY A 133 12.01 12.09 -3.63
CA GLY A 133 13.32 12.02 -2.95
C GLY A 133 13.42 12.87 -1.69
N LYS A 134 12.36 13.57 -1.28
CA LYS A 134 12.27 14.18 0.05
C LYS A 134 12.11 13.12 1.13
N PHE A 135 11.31 12.09 0.85
CA PHE A 135 11.24 10.90 1.69
C PHE A 135 12.45 9.99 1.39
N PRO A 136 13.21 9.54 2.38
CA PRO A 136 14.35 8.65 2.16
C PRO A 136 13.90 7.35 1.48
N LEU A 137 14.66 6.86 0.51
CA LEU A 137 14.39 5.59 -0.15
C LEU A 137 14.60 4.42 0.83
N PRO A 138 13.56 3.68 1.21
CA PRO A 138 13.70 2.50 2.05
C PRO A 138 14.37 1.37 1.26
N VAL A 139 15.37 0.75 1.84
CA VAL A 139 16.04 -0.41 1.26
C VAL A 139 15.98 -1.55 2.29
N GLU A 140 15.22 -2.59 1.96
CA GLU A 140 15.16 -3.79 2.78
C GLU A 140 16.36 -4.69 2.51
N VAL A 141 17.00 -5.18 3.58
CA VAL A 141 18.13 -6.09 3.50
C VAL A 141 17.94 -7.23 4.49
N ILE A 142 18.43 -8.42 4.13
CA ILE A 142 18.52 -9.55 5.05
C ILE A 142 19.58 -9.21 6.10
N PRO A 143 19.32 -9.39 7.42
CA PRO A 143 20.29 -9.05 8.48
C PRO A 143 21.62 -9.76 8.34
N PHE A 144 21.62 -11.01 7.86
CA PHE A 144 22.84 -11.77 7.61
C PHE A 144 23.68 -11.12 6.51
N GLY A 145 24.87 -10.66 6.86
CA GLY A 145 25.79 -10.01 5.92
C GLY A 145 25.37 -8.60 5.48
N ALA A 146 24.41 -7.94 6.15
CA ALA A 146 23.91 -6.61 5.80
C ALA A 146 25.03 -5.58 5.60
N GLY A 147 26.10 -5.58 6.43
CA GLY A 147 27.25 -4.69 6.27
C GLY A 147 28.01 -4.89 4.95
N HIS A 148 27.97 -6.08 4.35
CA HIS A 148 28.56 -6.36 3.05
C HIS A 148 27.67 -5.91 1.88
N VAL A 149 26.36 -5.85 2.08
CA VAL A 149 25.39 -5.40 1.06
C VAL A 149 25.28 -3.86 1.04
N ILE A 150 25.26 -3.25 2.21
CA ILE A 150 25.10 -1.78 2.33
C ILE A 150 26.24 -1.02 1.65
N LYS A 151 27.48 -1.47 1.81
CA LYS A 151 28.65 -0.80 1.21
C LYS A 151 28.58 -0.70 -0.32
N PRO A 152 28.41 -1.80 -1.09
CA PRO A 152 28.31 -1.72 -2.55
C PRO A 152 27.09 -0.91 -3.01
N VAL A 153 25.93 -1.07 -2.38
CA VAL A 153 24.72 -0.33 -2.74
C VAL A 153 24.91 1.16 -2.52
N SER A 154 25.47 1.56 -1.38
CA SER A 154 25.78 2.97 -1.09
C SER A 154 26.77 3.57 -2.10
N TYR A 155 27.75 2.81 -2.54
CA TYR A 155 28.76 3.27 -3.48
C TYR A 155 28.24 3.41 -4.91
N THR A 156 27.34 2.53 -5.34
CA THR A 156 26.88 2.46 -6.73
C THR A 156 25.61 3.23 -7.02
N HIS A 157 24.73 3.45 -6.03
CA HIS A 157 23.37 3.96 -6.26
C HIS A 157 22.96 5.09 -5.32
N LEU A 158 23.69 5.35 -4.24
CA LEU A 158 23.23 6.25 -3.20
C LEU A 158 24.33 7.22 -2.78
N THR A 159 24.15 8.49 -3.05
CA THR A 159 24.78 9.57 -2.26
C THR A 159 24.00 9.70 -0.95
N LEU A 160 24.15 8.73 -0.03
CA LEU A 160 23.48 8.79 1.26
C LEU A 160 24.33 9.54 2.28
N PRO A 161 23.72 10.47 3.05
CA PRO A 161 24.26 10.79 4.36
C PRO A 161 24.09 9.53 5.22
N THR A 162 25.19 8.82 5.46
CA THR A 162 25.25 7.72 6.40
C THR A 162 24.94 8.23 7.80
N LYS A 163 23.74 8.00 8.28
CA LYS A 163 23.49 7.89 9.72
C LYS A 163 23.43 6.41 10.05
N ALA A 164 24.50 5.94 10.68
CA ALA A 164 24.48 4.71 11.45
C ALA A 164 23.52 4.85 12.64
#